data_a50a929c15db7abe1b43450a7c6b5b05
#
_entry.id   a50a929c15db7abe1b43450a7c6b5b05
#
_cell.length_a   1.000
_cell.length_b   1.000
_cell.length_c   1.000
_cell.angle_alpha   90.00
_cell.angle_beta   90.00
_cell.angle_gamma   90.00
#
_symmetry.space_group_name_H-M   'P 1'
#
loop_
_entity.id
_entity.type
_entity.pdbx_description
1 polymer ?
#
loop_
_entity_poly.entity_id
_entity_poly.type
_entity_poly.pdbx_seq_one_letter_code
_entity_poly.pdbx_strand_id
1 'polypeptide(L)'
;PSQGNYDPFTIKTIYARPEPGWVFDRWEGVVNTTDNPTEISFYDNLAIRAVFKKDTFKVRTIAGGKGKGSDLNQLYYPTGIALDPSGDLYVSDMYNHRIQRWKPGATVGITAAGGNGFGYGPSQLGEPGKIDIDSQGNLYIADTGNNRIQKWEYGGLTGTTVAGGNGLG
;
A
#
# COMPACT_ATOMS: atom_id res chain seq x y z
N PRO A 1 3.07 7.17 -46.24
CA PRO A 1 2.43 7.95 -45.20
C PRO A 1 1.80 9.18 -45.80
N SER A 2 0.45 9.25 -45.81
CA SER A 2 -0.34 10.35 -46.34
C SER A 2 -0.08 11.61 -45.47
N GLN A 3 0.46 12.65 -46.08
CA GLN A 3 0.39 14.01 -45.52
C GLN A 3 -1.09 14.41 -45.51
N GLY A 4 -1.72 14.31 -44.33
CA GLY A 4 -3.05 14.88 -44.14
C GLY A 4 -2.90 16.39 -44.07
N ASN A 5 -3.52 17.11 -45.00
CA ASN A 5 -3.78 18.56 -44.86
C ASN A 5 -4.72 18.72 -43.67
N TYR A 6 -4.21 19.22 -42.56
CA TYR A 6 -5.04 19.61 -41.43
C TYR A 6 -5.44 21.10 -41.56
N ASP A 7 -6.69 21.36 -41.21
CA ASP A 7 -7.20 22.73 -41.11
C ASP A 7 -6.37 23.50 -40.07
N PRO A 8 -5.79 24.66 -40.39
CA PRO A 8 -5.13 25.50 -39.40
C PRO A 8 -6.16 25.80 -38.30
N PHE A 9 -5.78 25.64 -37.03
CA PHE A 9 -6.60 25.72 -35.80
C PHE A 9 -7.27 24.41 -35.35
N THR A 10 -7.00 23.25 -35.93
CA THR A 10 -7.48 22.00 -35.39
C THR A 10 -6.72 21.64 -34.11
N ILE A 11 -7.43 21.55 -32.99
CA ILE A 11 -6.88 20.99 -31.74
C ILE A 11 -6.96 19.46 -31.80
N LYS A 12 -5.87 18.79 -31.49
CA LYS A 12 -5.80 17.33 -31.39
C LYS A 12 -5.23 16.92 -30.05
N THR A 13 -5.88 15.96 -29.42
CA THR A 13 -5.33 15.29 -28.24
C THR A 13 -4.37 14.20 -28.68
N ILE A 14 -3.16 14.23 -28.19
CA ILE A 14 -2.13 13.23 -28.44
C ILE A 14 -1.81 12.43 -27.17
N TYR A 15 -1.48 11.18 -27.37
CA TYR A 15 -1.19 10.23 -26.30
C TYR A 15 0.19 9.62 -26.53
N ALA A 16 1.02 9.62 -25.49
CA ALA A 16 2.22 8.81 -25.47
C ALA A 16 1.92 7.47 -24.77
N ARG A 17 2.23 6.37 -25.41
CA ARG A 17 2.07 5.02 -24.87
C ARG A 17 3.43 4.38 -24.70
N PRO A 18 3.92 4.23 -23.46
CA PRO A 18 5.21 3.59 -23.22
C PRO A 18 5.15 2.09 -23.46
N GLU A 19 6.26 1.53 -23.89
CA GLU A 19 6.50 0.08 -23.88
C GLU A 19 6.69 -0.43 -22.46
N PRO A 20 6.51 -1.75 -22.19
CA PRO A 20 6.77 -2.33 -20.90
C PRO A 20 8.18 -1.99 -20.37
N GLY A 21 8.25 -1.53 -19.12
CA GLY A 21 9.49 -1.09 -18.47
C GLY A 21 9.94 0.33 -18.81
N TRP A 22 9.08 1.10 -19.50
CA TRP A 22 9.28 2.51 -19.75
C TRP A 22 8.07 3.31 -19.25
N VAL A 23 8.30 4.53 -18.79
CA VAL A 23 7.25 5.50 -18.44
C VAL A 23 7.39 6.75 -19.28
N PHE A 24 6.26 7.37 -19.61
CA PHE A 24 6.28 8.67 -20.27
C PHE A 24 6.94 9.71 -19.33
N ASP A 25 7.83 10.51 -19.87
CA ASP A 25 8.50 11.57 -19.13
C ASP A 25 7.94 12.95 -19.50
N ARG A 26 7.98 13.28 -20.79
CA ARG A 26 7.50 14.57 -21.29
C ARG A 26 7.33 14.60 -22.81
N TRP A 27 6.63 15.59 -23.29
CA TRP A 27 6.69 15.99 -24.68
C TRP A 27 7.80 17.00 -24.90
N GLU A 28 8.46 16.95 -26.05
CA GLU A 28 9.46 17.92 -26.50
C GLU A 28 9.14 18.42 -27.90
N GLY A 29 9.55 19.66 -28.19
CA GLY A 29 9.33 20.33 -29.47
C GLY A 29 8.52 21.61 -29.28
N VAL A 30 7.45 21.75 -30.06
CA VAL A 30 6.55 22.93 -29.93
C VAL A 30 5.72 22.92 -28.66
N VAL A 31 5.61 21.79 -28.02
CA VAL A 31 4.98 21.60 -26.70
C VAL A 31 6.00 20.98 -25.77
N ASN A 32 6.21 21.60 -24.61
CA ASN A 32 7.08 21.08 -23.56
C ASN A 32 6.23 20.94 -22.29
N THR A 33 5.64 19.75 -22.10
CA THR A 33 4.79 19.45 -20.95
C THR A 33 4.97 17.98 -20.50
N THR A 34 4.65 17.73 -19.24
CA THR A 34 4.57 16.39 -18.65
C THR A 34 3.16 15.81 -18.72
N ASP A 35 2.16 16.56 -19.20
CA ASP A 35 0.79 16.10 -19.30
C ASP A 35 0.65 15.03 -20.40
N ASN A 36 -0.01 13.94 -20.10
CA ASN A 36 -0.31 12.89 -21.05
C ASN A 36 -1.67 12.27 -20.71
N PRO A 37 -2.70 12.46 -21.49
CA PRO A 37 -2.66 13.12 -22.83
C PRO A 37 -2.42 14.63 -22.76
N THR A 38 -2.02 15.21 -23.89
CA THR A 38 -1.94 16.67 -24.07
C THR A 38 -2.64 17.10 -25.34
N GLU A 39 -3.10 18.35 -25.37
CA GLU A 39 -3.72 18.95 -26.55
C GLU A 39 -2.74 19.85 -27.29
N ILE A 40 -2.72 19.75 -28.60
CA ILE A 40 -1.89 20.61 -29.47
C ILE A 40 -2.74 21.18 -30.60
N SER A 41 -2.46 22.44 -30.92
CA SER A 41 -2.99 23.12 -32.11
C SER A 41 -1.97 22.97 -33.25
N PHE A 42 -2.42 22.56 -34.42
CA PHE A 42 -1.56 22.38 -35.58
C PHE A 42 -1.48 23.70 -36.39
N TYR A 43 -0.26 24.27 -36.43
CA TYR A 43 0.10 25.38 -37.34
C TYR A 43 1.28 24.87 -38.15
N ASP A 44 1.34 24.64 -39.34
CA ASP A 44 2.47 24.16 -40.13
C ASP A 44 3.32 23.02 -39.52
N ASN A 45 4.39 22.60 -40.17
CA ASN A 45 5.25 21.46 -39.89
C ASN A 45 5.74 21.40 -38.42
N LEU A 46 4.88 21.01 -37.50
CA LEU A 46 5.22 20.89 -36.09
C LEU A 46 5.99 19.61 -35.82
N ALA A 47 7.14 19.74 -35.21
CA ALA A 47 7.85 18.60 -34.65
C ALA A 47 7.51 18.46 -33.16
N ILE A 48 6.94 17.32 -32.79
CA ILE A 48 6.70 16.92 -31.41
C ILE A 48 7.25 15.52 -31.18
N ARG A 49 7.88 15.30 -30.05
CA ARG A 49 8.48 14.03 -29.66
C ARG A 49 8.04 13.64 -28.25
N ALA A 50 7.56 12.43 -28.09
CA ALA A 50 7.40 11.84 -26.78
C ALA A 50 8.76 11.36 -26.26
N VAL A 51 9.12 11.74 -25.05
CA VAL A 51 10.32 11.27 -24.35
C VAL A 51 9.90 10.29 -23.29
N PHE A 52 10.57 9.14 -23.26
CA PHE A 52 10.33 8.09 -22.28
C PHE A 52 11.59 7.89 -21.44
N LYS A 53 11.40 7.58 -20.17
CA LYS A 53 12.49 7.15 -19.29
C LYS A 53 12.24 5.71 -18.82
N LYS A 54 13.33 5.01 -18.52
CA LYS A 54 13.22 3.65 -17.98
C LYS A 54 12.48 3.68 -16.65
N ASP A 55 11.48 2.84 -16.52
CA ASP A 55 10.79 2.65 -15.24
C ASP A 55 11.73 1.89 -14.28
N THR A 56 12.30 2.62 -13.33
CA THR A 56 13.16 2.03 -12.31
C THR A 56 12.31 1.72 -11.09
N PHE A 57 11.71 0.54 -11.06
CA PHE A 57 11.07 0.04 -9.85
C PHE A 57 12.09 -0.02 -8.72
N LYS A 58 11.92 0.83 -7.73
CA LYS A 58 12.71 0.75 -6.49
C LYS A 58 11.96 -0.11 -5.49
N VAL A 59 12.45 -1.31 -5.29
CA VAL A 59 11.99 -2.13 -4.16
C VAL A 59 12.53 -1.50 -2.87
N ARG A 60 11.63 -1.29 -1.90
CA ARG A 60 12.01 -0.82 -0.56
C ARG A 60 11.25 -1.59 0.49
N THR A 61 11.90 -1.84 1.61
CA THR A 61 11.24 -2.35 2.81
C THR A 61 10.43 -1.21 3.45
N ILE A 62 9.15 -1.42 3.69
CA ILE A 62 8.23 -0.43 4.27
C ILE A 62 7.88 -0.71 5.73
N ALA A 63 8.14 -1.94 6.22
CA ALA A 63 7.97 -2.34 7.62
C ALA A 63 9.02 -3.38 7.99
N GLY A 64 9.52 -3.37 9.21
CA GLY A 64 10.57 -4.28 9.67
C GLY A 64 11.91 -4.02 8.98
N GLY A 65 12.62 -5.11 8.58
CA GLY A 65 13.87 -5.03 7.83
C GLY A 65 15.14 -4.88 8.69
N LYS A 66 15.00 -4.91 10.01
CA LYS A 66 16.13 -4.88 10.97
C LYS A 66 16.40 -6.24 11.61
N GLY A 67 16.09 -7.31 10.85
CA GLY A 67 16.24 -8.67 11.34
C GLY A 67 15.03 -9.16 12.14
N LYS A 68 15.12 -10.39 12.58
CA LYS A 68 14.13 -11.05 13.44
C LYS A 68 14.22 -10.49 14.85
N GLY A 69 13.10 -10.08 15.42
CA GLY A 69 13.06 -9.61 16.81
C GLY A 69 11.74 -8.96 17.19
N SER A 70 11.67 -8.40 18.39
CA SER A 70 10.48 -7.79 18.98
C SER A 70 10.55 -6.24 19.07
N ASP A 71 11.67 -5.62 18.68
CA ASP A 71 11.76 -4.17 18.64
C ASP A 71 10.73 -3.55 17.69
N LEU A 72 10.50 -2.24 17.80
CA LEU A 72 9.46 -1.56 17.00
C LEU A 72 9.79 -1.48 15.50
N ASN A 73 11.02 -1.76 15.10
CA ASN A 73 11.48 -1.85 13.70
C ASN A 73 11.79 -3.29 13.25
N GLN A 74 11.42 -4.27 14.05
CA GLN A 74 11.61 -5.69 13.81
C GLN A 74 10.27 -6.42 13.72
N LEU A 75 10.29 -7.55 13.03
CA LEU A 75 9.18 -8.49 12.93
C LEU A 75 9.69 -9.91 13.15
N TYR A 76 8.81 -10.77 13.64
CA TYR A 76 9.10 -12.19 13.78
C TYR A 76 7.97 -13.02 13.14
N TYR A 77 8.23 -13.53 11.95
CA TYR A 77 7.32 -14.32 11.13
C TYR A 77 6.01 -13.55 10.78
N PRO A 78 6.11 -12.46 10.01
CA PRO A 78 4.92 -11.70 9.60
C PRO A 78 4.04 -12.54 8.65
N THR A 79 2.73 -12.58 8.90
CA THR A 79 1.79 -13.46 8.19
C THR A 79 0.66 -12.73 7.47
N GLY A 80 0.22 -11.59 7.98
CA GLY A 80 -0.89 -10.83 7.41
C GLY A 80 -0.56 -9.35 7.30
N ILE A 81 -1.16 -8.68 6.32
CA ILE A 81 -1.08 -7.23 6.15
C ILE A 81 -2.46 -6.66 5.85
N ALA A 82 -2.69 -5.41 6.26
CA ALA A 82 -3.82 -4.60 5.84
C ALA A 82 -3.39 -3.12 5.75
N LEU A 83 -4.08 -2.36 4.91
CA LEU A 83 -3.90 -0.90 4.80
C LEU A 83 -5.20 -0.22 5.22
N ASP A 84 -5.10 0.80 6.04
CA ASP A 84 -6.24 1.67 6.31
C ASP A 84 -6.39 2.76 5.23
N PRO A 85 -7.52 3.50 5.21
CA PRO A 85 -7.74 4.59 4.25
C PRO A 85 -6.71 5.72 4.33
N SER A 86 -5.98 5.85 5.43
CA SER A 86 -4.90 6.84 5.62
C SER A 86 -3.57 6.36 5.04
N GLY A 87 -3.49 5.09 4.60
CA GLY A 87 -2.29 4.45 4.09
C GLY A 87 -1.37 3.90 5.19
N ASP A 88 -1.83 3.82 6.45
CA ASP A 88 -1.10 3.15 7.51
C ASP A 88 -1.11 1.64 7.27
N LEU A 89 0.08 1.03 7.33
CA LEU A 89 0.25 -0.41 7.13
C LEU A 89 0.18 -1.15 8.47
N TYR A 90 -0.73 -2.10 8.57
CA TYR A 90 -0.82 -3.02 9.69
C TYR A 90 -0.23 -4.37 9.31
N VAL A 91 0.57 -4.95 10.19
CA VAL A 91 1.26 -6.22 9.99
C VAL A 91 1.03 -7.14 11.19
N SER A 92 0.60 -8.36 10.92
CA SER A 92 0.57 -9.43 11.93
C SER A 92 1.98 -9.91 12.19
N ASP A 93 2.49 -9.60 13.34
CA ASP A 93 3.80 -10.00 13.85
C ASP A 93 3.63 -11.26 14.72
N MET A 94 3.45 -12.40 14.02
CA MET A 94 2.87 -13.63 14.52
C MET A 94 3.52 -14.14 15.82
N TYR A 95 4.81 -14.33 15.81
CA TYR A 95 5.53 -14.86 16.98
C TYR A 95 5.88 -13.83 18.04
N ASN A 96 5.58 -12.55 17.79
CA ASN A 96 5.54 -11.52 18.82
C ASN A 96 4.13 -11.27 19.36
N HIS A 97 3.14 -12.07 18.92
CA HIS A 97 1.74 -12.03 19.38
C HIS A 97 1.12 -10.63 19.37
N ARG A 98 1.38 -9.87 18.26
CA ARG A 98 0.94 -8.48 18.13
C ARG A 98 0.59 -8.10 16.70
N ILE A 99 -0.16 -7.01 16.55
CA ILE A 99 -0.30 -6.28 15.30
C ILE A 99 0.51 -5.00 15.42
N GLN A 100 1.42 -4.79 14.49
CA GLN A 100 2.22 -3.57 14.38
C GLN A 100 1.65 -2.66 13.28
N ARG A 101 1.59 -1.35 13.54
CA ARG A 101 1.17 -0.31 12.57
C ARG A 101 2.35 0.58 12.20
N TRP A 102 2.55 0.79 10.91
CA TRP A 102 3.52 1.75 10.35
C TRP A 102 2.80 2.83 9.56
N LYS A 103 3.05 4.10 9.88
CA LYS A 103 2.65 5.21 9.04
C LYS A 103 3.47 5.27 7.75
N PRO A 104 2.97 5.86 6.66
CA PRO A 104 3.76 6.08 5.46
C PRO A 104 5.10 6.75 5.77
N GLY A 105 6.22 6.11 5.37
CA GLY A 105 7.58 6.63 5.60
C GLY A 105 8.15 6.44 7.01
N ALA A 106 7.41 5.88 7.95
CA ALA A 106 7.92 5.61 9.30
C ALA A 106 9.02 4.55 9.27
N THR A 107 10.03 4.73 10.11
CA THR A 107 11.15 3.78 10.30
C THR A 107 10.92 2.81 11.45
N VAL A 108 9.93 3.09 12.28
CA VAL A 108 9.49 2.26 13.41
C VAL A 108 7.97 2.16 13.40
N GLY A 109 7.46 1.02 13.83
CA GLY A 109 6.04 0.80 14.02
C GLY A 109 5.60 1.14 15.45
N ILE A 110 4.30 1.06 15.68
CA ILE A 110 3.70 1.05 17.01
C ILE A 110 2.83 -0.20 17.14
N THR A 111 2.73 -0.77 18.33
CA THR A 111 1.83 -1.89 18.58
C THR A 111 0.39 -1.39 18.58
N ALA A 112 -0.43 -1.88 17.65
CA ALA A 112 -1.84 -1.52 17.50
C ALA A 112 -2.78 -2.48 18.25
N ALA A 113 -2.38 -3.75 18.40
CA ALA A 113 -3.14 -4.77 19.14
C ALA A 113 -2.20 -5.85 19.67
N GLY A 114 -2.53 -6.47 20.80
CA GLY A 114 -1.72 -7.52 21.42
C GLY A 114 -0.41 -6.99 22.01
N GLY A 115 0.65 -7.80 21.91
CA GLY A 115 2.00 -7.45 22.40
C GLY A 115 2.21 -7.72 23.90
N ASN A 116 1.22 -8.30 24.56
CA ASN A 116 1.29 -8.69 25.99
C ASN A 116 1.53 -10.21 26.15
N GLY A 117 2.28 -10.79 25.20
CA GLY A 117 2.56 -12.22 25.15
C GLY A 117 1.38 -13.04 24.61
N PHE A 118 1.63 -14.34 24.41
CA PHE A 118 0.59 -15.29 24.02
C PHE A 118 -0.44 -15.42 25.13
N GLY A 119 -1.73 -15.40 24.78
CA GLY A 119 -2.79 -15.62 25.76
C GLY A 119 -4.19 -15.35 25.23
N TYR A 120 -5.18 -15.65 26.08
CA TYR A 120 -6.61 -15.51 25.82
C TYR A 120 -7.22 -14.22 26.37
N GLY A 121 -6.44 -13.45 27.10
CA GLY A 121 -6.91 -12.19 27.70
C GLY A 121 -7.34 -11.17 26.66
N PRO A 122 -8.13 -10.16 27.06
CA PRO A 122 -8.65 -9.15 26.13
C PRO A 122 -7.55 -8.28 25.51
N SER A 123 -6.38 -8.17 26.13
CA SER A 123 -5.22 -7.44 25.59
C SER A 123 -4.17 -8.36 24.95
N GLN A 124 -4.46 -9.64 24.81
CA GLN A 124 -3.53 -10.64 24.29
C GLN A 124 -4.01 -11.23 22.97
N LEU A 125 -3.05 -11.69 22.17
CA LEU A 125 -3.26 -12.46 20.95
C LEU A 125 -2.41 -13.73 20.98
N GLY A 126 -2.82 -14.75 20.26
CA GLY A 126 -2.07 -15.99 20.05
C GLY A 126 -1.80 -16.18 18.56
N GLU A 127 -0.56 -15.97 18.13
CA GLU A 127 -0.14 -16.21 16.74
C GLU A 127 -1.11 -15.58 15.71
N PRO A 128 -1.28 -14.23 15.72
CA PRO A 128 -2.23 -13.56 14.84
C PRO A 128 -1.89 -13.80 13.37
N GLY A 129 -2.95 -14.12 12.61
CA GLY A 129 -2.88 -14.39 11.17
C GLY A 129 -3.33 -13.20 10.32
N LYS A 130 -4.41 -13.37 9.56
CA LYS A 130 -4.95 -12.32 8.69
C LYS A 130 -5.57 -11.17 9.50
N ILE A 131 -5.54 -9.98 8.91
CA ILE A 131 -6.13 -8.74 9.44
C ILE A 131 -7.08 -8.19 8.38
N ASP A 132 -8.19 -7.64 8.83
CA ASP A 132 -9.05 -6.76 8.04
C ASP A 132 -9.36 -5.50 8.83
N ILE A 133 -9.69 -4.41 8.13
CA ILE A 133 -9.93 -3.09 8.74
C ILE A 133 -11.24 -2.53 8.18
N ASP A 134 -12.17 -2.15 9.06
CA ASP A 134 -13.39 -1.50 8.63
C ASP A 134 -13.19 0.01 8.36
N SER A 135 -14.22 0.66 7.83
CA SER A 135 -14.20 2.10 7.50
C SER A 135 -14.01 3.01 8.72
N GLN A 136 -14.18 2.49 9.92
CA GLN A 136 -13.98 3.21 11.19
C GLN A 136 -12.57 2.99 11.76
N GLY A 137 -11.75 2.13 11.10
CA GLY A 137 -10.39 1.80 11.53
C GLY A 137 -10.33 0.68 12.57
N ASN A 138 -11.44 -0.01 12.84
CA ASN A 138 -11.42 -1.17 13.73
C ASN A 138 -10.74 -2.35 13.06
N LEU A 139 -9.91 -3.07 13.82
CA LEU A 139 -9.20 -4.25 13.35
C LEU A 139 -10.01 -5.50 13.62
N TYR A 140 -10.13 -6.35 12.61
CA TYR A 140 -10.63 -7.72 12.74
C TYR A 140 -9.45 -8.68 12.53
N ILE A 141 -9.06 -9.37 13.60
CA ILE A 141 -7.83 -10.14 13.66
C ILE A 141 -8.18 -11.62 13.79
N ALA A 142 -7.68 -12.43 12.85
CA ALA A 142 -7.68 -13.88 13.05
C ALA A 142 -6.63 -14.22 14.12
N ASP A 143 -7.10 -14.40 15.33
CA ASP A 143 -6.31 -14.82 16.51
C ASP A 143 -6.15 -16.34 16.49
N THR A 144 -5.29 -16.78 15.55
CA THR A 144 -5.22 -18.17 15.04
C THR A 144 -4.88 -19.17 16.14
N GLY A 145 -3.90 -18.86 16.98
CA GLY A 145 -3.53 -19.73 18.09
C GLY A 145 -4.62 -19.88 19.17
N ASN A 146 -5.60 -18.98 19.16
CA ASN A 146 -6.73 -18.98 20.07
C ASN A 146 -8.07 -19.39 19.42
N ASN A 147 -8.07 -19.78 18.12
CA ASN A 147 -9.26 -20.21 17.37
C ASN A 147 -10.42 -19.22 17.44
N ARG A 148 -10.15 -17.91 17.31
CA ARG A 148 -11.16 -16.85 17.41
C ARG A 148 -10.87 -15.70 16.47
N ILE A 149 -11.89 -14.88 16.20
CA ILE A 149 -11.74 -13.55 15.59
C ILE A 149 -11.89 -12.51 16.70
N GLN A 150 -10.90 -11.64 16.82
CA GLN A 150 -10.89 -10.53 17.76
C GLN A 150 -11.15 -9.21 17.00
N LYS A 151 -12.12 -8.43 17.49
CA LYS A 151 -12.31 -7.03 17.07
C LYS A 151 -11.60 -6.11 18.06
N TRP A 152 -10.76 -5.21 17.54
CA TRP A 152 -10.12 -4.15 18.30
C TRP A 152 -10.59 -2.82 17.76
N GLU A 153 -11.19 -2.00 18.58
CA GLU A 153 -11.57 -0.65 18.18
C GLU A 153 -10.34 0.20 17.90
N TYR A 154 -10.48 1.18 17.00
CA TYR A 154 -9.37 2.07 16.66
C TYR A 154 -8.80 2.75 17.92
N GLY A 155 -7.50 2.53 18.19
CA GLY A 155 -6.83 3.04 19.40
C GLY A 155 -7.20 2.34 20.70
N GLY A 156 -8.04 1.30 20.66
CA GLY A 156 -8.40 0.50 21.84
C GLY A 156 -7.21 -0.33 22.35
N LEU A 157 -7.17 -0.55 23.67
CA LEU A 157 -6.12 -1.36 24.32
C LEU A 157 -6.52 -2.82 24.49
N THR A 158 -7.76 -3.15 24.21
CA THR A 158 -8.34 -4.50 24.35
C THR A 158 -9.23 -4.83 23.18
N GLY A 159 -9.30 -6.11 22.86
CA GLY A 159 -10.20 -6.66 21.86
C GLY A 159 -11.37 -7.41 22.47
N THR A 160 -12.42 -7.59 21.68
CA THR A 160 -13.58 -8.41 21.98
C THR A 160 -13.64 -9.58 21.01
N THR A 161 -13.99 -10.77 21.50
CA THR A 161 -14.21 -11.93 20.63
C THR A 161 -15.53 -11.75 19.88
N VAL A 162 -15.49 -11.73 18.55
CA VAL A 162 -16.66 -11.59 17.68
C VAL A 162 -17.06 -12.88 16.98
N ALA A 163 -16.16 -13.86 16.92
CA ALA A 163 -16.42 -15.21 16.41
C ALA A 163 -15.45 -16.24 17.00
N GLY A 164 -15.87 -17.47 17.16
CA GLY A 164 -15.06 -18.55 17.72
C GLY A 164 -14.77 -18.40 19.22
N GLY A 165 -13.62 -18.93 19.65
CA GLY A 165 -13.15 -18.80 21.03
C GLY A 165 -13.68 -19.83 22.02
N ASN A 166 -14.45 -20.83 21.55
CA ASN A 166 -15.01 -21.90 22.39
C ASN A 166 -14.15 -23.19 22.35
N GLY A 167 -12.88 -23.05 21.97
CA GLY A 167 -11.96 -24.19 21.78
C GLY A 167 -11.99 -24.76 20.37
N LEU A 168 -11.36 -25.91 20.21
CA LEU A 168 -11.41 -26.68 18.95
C LEU A 168 -12.81 -27.29 18.80
N GLY A 169 -13.45 -27.02 17.63
CA GLY A 169 -14.72 -27.64 17.24
C GLY A 169 -14.52 -28.99 16.57
#